data_07606fa3449887f6e9ef327dff8c41b6
#
_entry.id   07606fa3449887f6e9ef327dff8c41b6
#
_cell.length_a   1.000
_cell.length_b   1.000
_cell.length_c   1.000
_cell.angle_alpha   90.00
_cell.angle_beta   90.00
_cell.angle_gamma   90.00
#
_symmetry.space_group_name_H-M   'P 1'
#
loop_
_entity.id
_entity.type
_entity.pdbx_description
1 polymer ?
#
loop_
_entity_poly.entity_id
_entity_poly.type
_entity_poly.pdbx_seq_one_letter_code
_entity_poly.pdbx_strand_id
1 'polypeptide(L)'
;TLLNELYKWGTERHLQFHMDDHFTIPDAFHLSEDEQQAMLTMLPALKERFQRFQIVYHIRLINLYEQILLGGFHIEEEVYGPRYYYPGLQVSDTRRYESEMPADTVLVHLHARAEVIRKRMQNAPHPHTLIHAEDIPDLLVKFDQQYRQSWIQRKISIDTSDLTPDELLDVFLQRVRGHLDPRDAPLLC
;
A
#
# COMPACT_ATOMS: atom_id res chain seq x y z
N THR A 1 10.55 2.30 -6.86
CA THR A 1 9.22 2.66 -6.34
C THR A 1 9.30 3.93 -5.49
N LEU A 2 8.16 4.58 -5.23
CA LEU A 2 8.12 5.76 -4.34
C LEU A 2 8.71 5.48 -2.96
N LEU A 3 8.44 4.30 -2.39
CA LEU A 3 8.98 3.91 -1.08
C LEU A 3 10.53 3.89 -1.09
N ASN A 4 11.13 3.35 -2.14
CA ASN A 4 12.59 3.32 -2.25
C ASN A 4 13.19 4.72 -2.37
N GLU A 5 12.54 5.61 -3.14
CA GLU A 5 13.02 6.99 -3.28
C GLU A 5 12.83 7.78 -1.98
N LEU A 6 11.72 7.58 -1.25
CA LEU A 6 11.51 8.15 0.08
C LEU A 6 12.54 7.67 1.09
N TYR A 7 12.90 6.38 1.04
CA TYR A 7 13.93 5.84 1.92
C TYR A 7 15.30 6.50 1.67
N LYS A 8 15.72 6.61 0.40
CA LYS A 8 16.97 7.29 0.03
C LYS A 8 16.93 8.76 0.46
N TRP A 9 15.87 9.46 0.08
CA TRP A 9 15.66 10.87 0.38
C TRP A 9 15.72 11.15 1.89
N GLY A 10 15.08 10.31 2.71
CA GLY A 10 15.09 10.43 4.17
C GLY A 10 16.46 10.12 4.77
N THR A 11 17.15 9.08 4.28
CA THR A 11 18.48 8.70 4.74
C THR A 11 19.49 9.82 4.49
N GLU A 12 19.48 10.42 3.31
CA GLU A 12 20.35 11.53 2.94
C GLU A 12 20.17 12.76 3.84
N ARG A 13 18.97 12.94 4.41
CA ARG A 13 18.60 14.05 5.28
C ARG A 13 18.63 13.72 6.77
N HIS A 14 19.09 12.50 7.10
CA HIS A 14 19.10 12.00 8.49
C HIS A 14 17.74 12.05 9.18
N LEU A 15 16.66 11.91 8.40
CA LEU A 15 15.31 11.86 8.95
C LEU A 15 15.04 10.48 9.55
N GLN A 16 14.36 10.49 10.69
CA GLN A 16 13.91 9.26 11.35
C GLN A 16 12.40 9.14 11.18
N PHE A 17 12.00 8.19 10.36
CA PHE A 17 10.59 7.77 10.25
C PHE A 17 10.53 6.25 10.14
N HIS A 18 9.48 5.68 10.66
CA HIS A 18 9.22 4.26 10.52
C HIS A 18 8.62 3.99 9.15
N MET A 19 9.14 3.01 8.44
CA MET A 19 8.60 2.58 7.15
C MET A 19 8.34 1.09 7.22
N ASP A 20 7.12 0.70 6.88
CA ASP A 20 6.72 -0.69 6.81
C ASP A 20 5.90 -0.93 5.53
N ASP A 21 5.85 -2.17 5.10
CA ASP A 21 5.10 -2.60 3.93
C ASP A 21 4.15 -3.73 4.34
N HIS A 22 2.90 -3.60 3.90
CA HIS A 22 1.94 -4.68 4.11
C HIS A 22 2.30 -5.83 3.19
N PHE A 23 2.82 -6.91 3.75
CA PHE A 23 3.27 -8.00 2.92
C PHE A 23 2.10 -8.75 2.27
N THR A 24 2.35 -9.17 1.06
CA THR A 24 1.43 -9.96 0.26
C THR A 24 1.56 -11.45 0.57
N ILE A 25 0.65 -12.25 0.09
CA ILE A 25 0.77 -13.71 0.11
C ILE A 25 1.27 -14.15 -1.28
N PRO A 26 2.48 -14.76 -1.37
CA PRO A 26 3.41 -15.09 -0.29
C PRO A 26 4.29 -13.90 0.12
N ASP A 27 4.79 -13.93 1.36
CA ASP A 27 5.85 -13.03 1.80
C ASP A 27 7.18 -13.44 1.13
N ALA A 28 7.64 -12.65 0.17
CA ALA A 28 8.87 -12.92 -0.56
C ALA A 28 10.14 -12.39 0.14
N PHE A 29 9.99 -11.63 1.24
CA PHE A 29 11.14 -10.99 1.89
C PHE A 29 11.87 -11.90 2.88
N HIS A 30 11.14 -12.72 3.62
CA HIS A 30 11.69 -13.47 4.75
C HIS A 30 11.53 -14.98 4.61
N LEU A 31 10.80 -15.46 3.60
CA LEU A 31 10.52 -16.87 3.40
C LEU A 31 11.34 -17.45 2.25
N SER A 32 11.84 -18.68 2.44
CA SER A 32 12.41 -19.49 1.37
C SER A 32 11.35 -19.84 0.30
N GLU A 33 11.77 -20.29 -0.88
CA GLU A 33 10.86 -20.66 -1.96
C GLU A 33 9.84 -21.73 -1.52
N ASP A 34 10.26 -22.74 -0.75
CA ASP A 34 9.38 -23.79 -0.23
C ASP A 34 8.34 -23.24 0.76
N GLU A 35 8.74 -22.31 1.62
CA GLU A 35 7.85 -21.65 2.58
C GLU A 35 6.86 -20.72 1.85
N GLN A 36 7.31 -19.99 0.84
CA GLN A 36 6.44 -19.18 -0.01
C GLN A 36 5.40 -20.06 -0.73
N GLN A 37 5.81 -21.22 -1.26
CA GLN A 37 4.89 -22.17 -1.88
C GLN A 37 3.91 -22.74 -0.86
N ALA A 38 4.36 -23.08 0.35
CA ALA A 38 3.46 -23.52 1.43
C ALA A 38 2.44 -22.43 1.80
N MET A 39 2.86 -21.17 1.87
CA MET A 39 1.97 -20.03 2.14
C MET A 39 0.93 -19.85 1.03
N LEU A 40 1.31 -20.01 -0.25
CA LEU A 40 0.38 -19.97 -1.38
C LEU A 40 -0.69 -21.07 -1.31
N THR A 41 -0.35 -22.23 -0.76
CA THR A 41 -1.27 -23.39 -0.63
C THR A 41 -2.09 -23.41 0.65
N MET A 42 -1.92 -22.44 1.54
CA MET A 42 -2.71 -22.33 2.78
C MET A 42 -4.21 -22.25 2.48
N LEU A 43 -5.02 -22.81 3.37
CA LEU A 43 -6.47 -22.71 3.28
C LEU A 43 -6.91 -21.23 3.27
N PRO A 44 -7.89 -20.86 2.43
CA PRO A 44 -8.36 -19.48 2.33
C PRO A 44 -8.69 -18.83 3.69
N ALA A 45 -9.33 -19.57 4.59
CA ALA A 45 -9.66 -19.08 5.93
C ALA A 45 -8.43 -18.77 6.80
N LEU A 46 -7.31 -19.47 6.59
CA LEU A 46 -6.05 -19.18 7.29
C LEU A 46 -5.36 -17.95 6.71
N LYS A 47 -5.37 -17.79 5.38
CA LYS A 47 -4.87 -16.59 4.72
C LYS A 47 -5.61 -15.34 5.19
N GLU A 48 -6.95 -15.38 5.22
CA GLU A 48 -7.78 -14.27 5.72
C GLU A 48 -7.44 -13.94 7.19
N ARG A 49 -7.31 -14.96 8.04
CA ARG A 49 -6.96 -14.76 9.44
C ARG A 49 -5.60 -14.07 9.59
N PHE A 50 -4.65 -14.49 8.80
CA PHE A 50 -3.30 -13.95 8.79
C PHE A 50 -3.28 -12.49 8.34
N GLN A 51 -3.93 -12.15 7.22
CA GLN A 51 -4.04 -10.78 6.72
C GLN A 51 -4.77 -9.86 7.71
N ARG A 52 -5.83 -10.33 8.31
CA ARG A 52 -6.54 -9.56 9.34
C ARG A 52 -5.67 -9.27 10.56
N PHE A 53 -4.82 -10.23 10.95
CA PHE A 53 -3.84 -10.01 12.02
C PHE A 53 -2.83 -8.93 11.65
N GLN A 54 -2.37 -8.91 10.39
CA GLN A 54 -1.49 -7.87 9.86
C GLN A 54 -2.14 -6.47 9.91
N ILE A 55 -3.40 -6.37 9.54
CA ILE A 55 -4.12 -5.10 9.62
C ILE A 55 -4.12 -4.57 11.05
N VAL A 56 -4.48 -5.41 12.04
CA VAL A 56 -4.47 -5.03 13.45
C VAL A 56 -3.07 -4.63 13.93
N TYR A 57 -2.04 -5.33 13.49
CA TYR A 57 -0.65 -4.99 13.78
C TYR A 57 -0.28 -3.60 13.25
N HIS A 58 -0.59 -3.31 11.98
CA HIS A 58 -0.30 -2.01 11.38
C HIS A 58 -1.09 -0.85 12.02
N ILE A 59 -2.32 -1.07 12.46
CA ILE A 59 -3.07 -0.07 13.25
C ILE A 59 -2.31 0.27 14.53
N ARG A 60 -1.72 -0.72 15.20
CA ARG A 60 -0.88 -0.46 16.39
C ARG A 60 0.36 0.34 16.05
N LEU A 61 1.03 0.04 14.93
CA LEU A 61 2.21 0.80 14.49
C LEU A 61 1.86 2.25 14.18
N ILE A 62 0.76 2.51 13.47
CA ILE A 62 0.27 3.86 13.14
C ILE A 62 0.03 4.68 14.42
N ASN A 63 -0.46 4.04 15.49
CA ASN A 63 -0.70 4.72 16.76
C ASN A 63 0.54 4.79 17.67
N LEU A 64 1.60 4.06 17.36
CA LEU A 64 2.85 4.03 18.14
C LEU A 64 3.88 5.03 17.64
N TYR A 65 4.02 5.15 16.33
CA TYR A 65 5.03 5.99 15.69
C TYR A 65 4.41 7.32 15.25
N GLU A 66 5.01 8.44 15.68
CA GLU A 66 4.57 9.78 15.24
C GLU A 66 4.78 9.99 13.74
N GLN A 67 5.82 9.37 13.18
CA GLN A 67 6.17 9.49 11.77
C GLN A 67 6.28 8.08 11.19
N ILE A 68 5.23 7.64 10.50
CA ILE A 68 5.16 6.34 9.87
C ILE A 68 4.68 6.46 8.42
N LEU A 69 5.28 5.66 7.55
CA LEU A 69 4.88 5.46 6.17
C LEU A 69 4.57 3.97 5.96
N LEU A 70 3.36 3.67 5.52
CA LEU A 70 2.96 2.31 5.16
C LEU A 70 2.74 2.19 3.66
N GLY A 71 3.35 1.18 3.06
CA GLY A 71 3.08 0.76 1.69
C GLY A 71 2.03 -0.35 1.67
N GLY A 72 0.96 -0.20 0.87
CA GLY A 72 -0.18 -1.10 0.92
C GLY A 72 -0.95 -0.96 2.22
N PHE A 73 -1.90 -1.77 2.48
CA PHE A 73 -2.61 -1.92 3.75
C PHE A 73 -4.06 -2.40 3.54
N HIS A 74 -4.99 -2.00 4.44
CA HIS A 74 -6.38 -2.43 4.50
C HIS A 74 -7.18 -2.29 3.18
N ILE A 75 -6.88 -1.28 2.35
CA ILE A 75 -7.52 -1.09 1.04
C ILE A 75 -7.05 -2.17 0.05
N GLU A 76 -5.77 -2.51 0.05
CA GLU A 76 -5.26 -3.62 -0.77
C GLU A 76 -5.92 -4.93 -0.41
N GLU A 77 -6.06 -5.19 0.88
CA GLU A 77 -6.72 -6.38 1.39
C GLU A 77 -8.18 -6.46 0.93
N GLU A 78 -8.91 -5.34 0.94
CA GLU A 78 -10.29 -5.26 0.46
C GLU A 78 -10.42 -5.54 -1.04
N VAL A 79 -9.41 -5.12 -1.82
CA VAL A 79 -9.41 -5.28 -3.28
C VAL A 79 -8.87 -6.65 -3.71
N TYR A 80 -7.75 -7.09 -3.13
CA TYR A 80 -7.07 -8.31 -3.55
C TYR A 80 -7.54 -9.56 -2.81
N GLY A 81 -7.91 -9.43 -1.53
CA GLY A 81 -8.26 -10.54 -0.68
C GLY A 81 -9.34 -11.46 -1.28
N PRO A 82 -10.55 -10.95 -1.57
CA PRO A 82 -11.64 -11.77 -2.08
C PRO A 82 -11.38 -12.38 -3.46
N ARG A 83 -10.50 -11.77 -4.25
CA ARG A 83 -10.23 -12.20 -5.63
C ARG A 83 -9.06 -13.19 -5.71
N TYR A 84 -7.98 -12.94 -4.98
CA TYR A 84 -6.71 -13.66 -5.16
C TYR A 84 -6.27 -14.46 -3.95
N TYR A 85 -6.50 -13.95 -2.72
CA TYR A 85 -5.96 -14.61 -1.53
C TYR A 85 -6.90 -15.65 -0.95
N TYR A 86 -8.20 -15.33 -0.88
CA TYR A 86 -9.21 -16.22 -0.30
C TYR A 86 -10.56 -16.14 -1.03
N PRO A 87 -10.57 -16.51 -2.33
CA PRO A 87 -11.80 -16.47 -3.11
C PRO A 87 -12.91 -17.29 -2.46
N GLY A 88 -14.12 -16.73 -2.47
CA GLY A 88 -15.32 -17.38 -1.90
C GLY A 88 -15.53 -17.13 -0.41
N LEU A 89 -14.61 -16.48 0.31
CA LEU A 89 -14.84 -16.04 1.67
C LEU A 89 -15.50 -14.65 1.69
N GLN A 90 -16.46 -14.47 2.59
CA GLN A 90 -16.93 -13.13 2.94
C GLN A 90 -15.94 -12.50 3.90
N VAL A 91 -15.37 -11.39 3.46
CA VAL A 91 -14.45 -10.60 4.27
C VAL A 91 -15.23 -9.54 5.02
N SER A 92 -14.84 -9.26 6.25
CA SER A 92 -15.38 -8.11 6.98
C SER A 92 -14.86 -6.82 6.36
N ASP A 93 -15.73 -5.81 6.26
CA ASP A 93 -15.35 -4.47 5.82
C ASP A 93 -14.13 -3.96 6.61
N THR A 94 -13.00 -3.82 5.91
CA THR A 94 -11.74 -3.37 6.52
C THR A 94 -11.74 -1.88 6.80
N ARG A 95 -12.64 -1.12 6.18
CA ARG A 95 -12.79 0.33 6.35
C ARG A 95 -13.04 0.73 7.81
N ARG A 96 -13.68 -0.14 8.60
CA ARG A 96 -13.90 0.11 10.03
C ARG A 96 -12.60 0.42 10.78
N TYR A 97 -11.47 -0.12 10.35
CA TYR A 97 -10.16 0.14 10.97
C TYR A 97 -9.69 1.58 10.79
N GLU A 98 -10.23 2.32 9.82
CA GLU A 98 -9.90 3.73 9.63
C GLU A 98 -10.36 4.60 10.80
N SER A 99 -11.38 4.16 11.56
CA SER A 99 -11.81 4.84 12.79
C SER A 99 -10.80 4.74 13.95
N GLU A 100 -9.86 3.81 13.84
CA GLU A 100 -8.78 3.60 14.83
C GLU A 100 -7.48 4.34 14.45
N MET A 101 -7.44 4.96 13.27
CA MET A 101 -6.29 5.73 12.80
C MET A 101 -6.29 7.15 13.34
N PRO A 102 -5.10 7.76 13.58
CA PRO A 102 -5.00 9.16 13.94
C PRO A 102 -5.68 10.09 12.93
N ALA A 103 -6.24 11.20 13.39
CA ALA A 103 -6.97 12.15 12.53
C ALA A 103 -6.08 12.86 11.49
N ASP A 104 -4.77 12.84 11.66
CA ASP A 104 -3.77 13.37 10.75
C ASP A 104 -3.23 12.36 9.75
N THR A 105 -3.73 11.12 9.78
CA THR A 105 -3.41 10.11 8.75
C THR A 105 -3.73 10.64 7.35
N VAL A 106 -2.79 10.46 6.43
CA VAL A 106 -2.92 10.84 5.02
C VAL A 106 -3.02 9.59 4.15
N LEU A 107 -4.12 9.44 3.43
CA LEU A 107 -4.29 8.36 2.44
C LEU A 107 -3.75 8.80 1.09
N VAL A 108 -2.77 8.08 0.58
CA VAL A 108 -2.15 8.34 -0.72
C VAL A 108 -2.55 7.26 -1.72
N HIS A 109 -3.22 7.66 -2.79
CA HIS A 109 -3.59 6.79 -3.92
C HIS A 109 -2.66 7.05 -5.10
N LEU A 110 -1.75 6.11 -5.35
CA LEU A 110 -0.93 6.09 -6.56
C LEU A 110 -1.65 5.28 -7.63
N HIS A 111 -1.91 5.88 -8.77
CA HIS A 111 -2.53 5.18 -9.89
C HIS A 111 -1.76 5.43 -11.19
N ALA A 112 -2.05 4.66 -12.21
CA ALA A 112 -1.53 4.86 -13.56
C ALA A 112 -2.52 4.30 -14.60
N ARG A 113 -2.36 4.69 -15.85
CA ARG A 113 -3.12 4.11 -16.96
C ARG A 113 -2.86 2.59 -17.08
N ALA A 114 -3.88 1.83 -17.43
CA ALA A 114 -3.82 0.37 -17.48
C ALA A 114 -2.70 -0.15 -18.39
N GLU A 115 -2.47 0.49 -19.53
CA GLU A 115 -1.39 0.13 -20.47
C GLU A 115 0.01 0.37 -19.86
N VAL A 116 0.15 1.41 -19.04
CA VAL A 116 1.41 1.70 -18.34
C VAL A 116 1.70 0.63 -17.29
N ILE A 117 0.68 0.22 -16.52
CA ILE A 117 0.81 -0.85 -15.53
C ILE A 117 1.19 -2.16 -16.23
N ARG A 118 0.50 -2.54 -17.31
CA ARG A 118 0.83 -3.74 -18.08
C ARG A 118 2.29 -3.74 -18.55
N LYS A 119 2.75 -2.59 -19.08
CA LYS A 119 4.15 -2.43 -19.51
C LYS A 119 5.13 -2.57 -18.35
N ARG A 120 4.82 -1.98 -17.18
CA ARG A 120 5.64 -2.11 -15.97
C ARG A 120 5.72 -3.56 -15.50
N MET A 121 4.61 -4.30 -15.48
CA MET A 121 4.57 -5.72 -15.13
C MET A 121 5.38 -6.58 -16.11
N GLN A 122 5.35 -6.29 -17.40
CA GLN A 122 6.16 -7.00 -18.41
C GLN A 122 7.66 -6.75 -18.24
N ASN A 123 8.04 -5.52 -17.90
CA ASN A 123 9.45 -5.14 -17.74
C ASN A 123 10.06 -5.61 -16.41
N ALA A 124 9.23 -5.80 -15.39
CA ALA A 124 9.65 -6.27 -14.06
C ALA A 124 8.65 -7.33 -13.57
N PRO A 125 8.68 -8.55 -14.12
CA PRO A 125 7.77 -9.61 -13.71
C PRO A 125 8.06 -10.04 -12.27
N HIS A 126 6.99 -10.16 -11.47
CA HIS A 126 7.10 -10.69 -10.11
C HIS A 126 6.99 -12.23 -10.14
N PRO A 127 7.83 -12.98 -9.39
CA PRO A 127 7.83 -14.45 -9.41
C PRO A 127 6.47 -15.08 -9.08
N HIS A 128 5.71 -14.43 -8.22
CA HIS A 128 4.40 -14.89 -7.76
C HIS A 128 3.29 -13.90 -8.13
N THR A 129 3.27 -13.46 -9.39
CA THR A 129 2.22 -12.55 -9.87
C THR A 129 0.86 -13.24 -9.79
N LEU A 130 0.00 -12.79 -8.89
CA LEU A 130 -1.39 -13.24 -8.77
C LEU A 130 -2.33 -12.42 -9.68
N ILE A 131 -1.92 -11.22 -10.04
CA ILE A 131 -2.72 -10.28 -10.84
C ILE A 131 -2.55 -10.60 -12.33
N HIS A 132 -3.65 -10.84 -13.02
CA HIS A 132 -3.66 -11.01 -14.46
C HIS A 132 -3.81 -9.66 -15.18
N ALA A 133 -3.17 -9.53 -16.35
CA ALA A 133 -3.17 -8.28 -17.11
C ALA A 133 -4.58 -7.80 -17.52
N GLU A 134 -5.50 -8.74 -17.72
CA GLU A 134 -6.91 -8.46 -18.00
C GLU A 134 -7.67 -7.89 -16.82
N ASP A 135 -7.23 -8.15 -15.59
CA ASP A 135 -7.87 -7.68 -14.36
C ASP A 135 -7.56 -6.20 -14.04
N ILE A 136 -6.51 -5.65 -14.62
CA ILE A 136 -6.01 -4.31 -14.30
C ILE A 136 -7.09 -3.23 -14.38
N PRO A 137 -7.94 -3.14 -15.44
CA PRO A 137 -8.97 -2.11 -15.50
C PRO A 137 -9.97 -2.18 -14.33
N ASP A 138 -10.41 -3.40 -13.98
CA ASP A 138 -11.34 -3.63 -12.88
C ASP A 138 -10.71 -3.28 -11.52
N LEU A 139 -9.43 -3.63 -11.34
CA LEU A 139 -8.69 -3.32 -10.12
C LEU A 139 -8.54 -1.81 -9.94
N LEU A 140 -8.21 -1.07 -11.00
CA LEU A 140 -8.11 0.39 -10.95
C LEU A 140 -9.43 1.03 -10.52
N VAL A 141 -10.56 0.55 -11.06
CA VAL A 141 -11.89 1.02 -10.65
C VAL A 141 -12.15 0.75 -9.18
N LYS A 142 -11.80 -0.45 -8.69
CA LYS A 142 -11.99 -0.83 -7.29
C LYS A 142 -11.13 -0.01 -6.35
N PHE A 143 -9.85 0.21 -6.67
CA PHE A 143 -8.97 1.05 -5.86
C PHE A 143 -9.48 2.50 -5.79
N ASP A 144 -9.88 3.08 -6.92
CA ASP A 144 -10.47 4.42 -6.95
C ASP A 144 -11.76 4.50 -6.11
N GLN A 145 -12.61 3.47 -6.19
CA GLN A 145 -13.82 3.39 -5.38
C GLN A 145 -13.49 3.31 -3.88
N GLN A 146 -12.56 2.46 -3.47
CA GLN A 146 -12.16 2.36 -2.06
C GLN A 146 -11.52 3.65 -1.56
N TYR A 147 -10.67 4.28 -2.35
CA TYR A 147 -10.08 5.57 -2.04
C TYR A 147 -11.16 6.64 -1.80
N ARG A 148 -12.16 6.73 -2.67
CA ARG A 148 -13.26 7.71 -2.52
C ARG A 148 -14.14 7.42 -1.31
N GLN A 149 -14.39 6.16 -1.02
CA GLN A 149 -15.26 5.72 0.09
C GLN A 149 -14.56 5.70 1.45
N SER A 150 -13.25 5.78 1.49
CA SER A 150 -12.47 5.84 2.73
C SER A 150 -12.91 6.99 3.63
N TRP A 151 -12.91 6.77 4.94
CA TRP A 151 -13.25 7.76 5.96
C TRP A 151 -12.08 8.68 6.32
N ILE A 152 -10.86 8.35 5.88
CA ILE A 152 -9.69 9.20 6.07
C ILE A 152 -9.94 10.54 5.37
N GLN A 153 -9.79 11.64 6.09
CA GLN A 153 -10.13 12.97 5.60
C GLN A 153 -9.05 13.59 4.72
N ARG A 154 -7.78 13.32 5.03
CA ARG A 154 -6.65 13.85 4.29
C ARG A 154 -6.30 12.87 3.17
N LYS A 155 -6.50 13.29 1.93
CA LYS A 155 -6.34 12.41 0.77
C LYS A 155 -5.52 13.04 -0.33
N ILE A 156 -4.62 12.25 -0.91
CA ILE A 156 -3.79 12.63 -2.05
C ILE A 156 -3.94 11.56 -3.13
N SER A 157 -4.18 11.98 -4.38
CA SER A 157 -4.19 11.08 -5.54
C SER A 157 -3.15 11.55 -6.55
N ILE A 158 -2.27 10.65 -7.00
CA ILE A 158 -1.17 10.96 -7.94
C ILE A 158 -1.25 10.00 -9.11
N ASP A 159 -1.41 10.55 -10.31
CA ASP A 159 -1.22 9.79 -11.56
C ASP A 159 0.29 9.66 -11.83
N THR A 160 0.76 8.43 -11.80
CA THR A 160 2.18 8.10 -12.00
C THR A 160 2.51 7.68 -13.43
N SER A 161 1.55 7.81 -14.36
CA SER A 161 1.67 7.26 -15.70
C SER A 161 2.89 7.76 -16.47
N ASP A 162 3.17 9.04 -16.33
CA ASP A 162 4.21 9.73 -17.11
C ASP A 162 5.36 10.26 -16.21
N LEU A 163 5.38 9.86 -14.93
CA LEU A 163 6.41 10.28 -13.97
C LEU A 163 7.53 9.25 -13.89
N THR A 164 8.75 9.75 -13.85
CA THR A 164 9.92 9.00 -13.37
C THR A 164 9.85 8.84 -11.84
N PRO A 165 10.65 7.93 -11.24
CA PRO A 165 10.70 7.79 -9.78
C PRO A 165 11.04 9.10 -9.05
N ASP A 166 12.01 9.88 -9.55
CA ASP A 166 12.42 11.15 -8.96
C ASP A 166 11.30 12.21 -9.05
N GLU A 167 10.67 12.34 -10.21
CA GLU A 167 9.54 13.26 -10.41
C GLU A 167 8.36 12.86 -9.50
N LEU A 168 8.12 11.56 -9.33
CA LEU A 168 7.08 11.08 -8.42
C LEU A 168 7.38 11.46 -6.97
N LEU A 169 8.64 11.35 -6.54
CA LEU A 169 9.07 11.79 -5.21
C LEU A 169 8.79 13.29 -5.03
N ASP A 170 9.20 14.12 -5.97
CA ASP A 170 9.00 15.57 -5.91
C ASP A 170 7.51 15.93 -5.82
N VAL A 171 6.67 15.32 -6.68
CA VAL A 171 5.22 15.52 -6.66
C VAL A 171 4.62 15.08 -5.33
N PHE A 172 5.05 13.93 -4.79
CA PHE A 172 4.59 13.44 -3.50
C PHE A 172 4.95 14.42 -2.38
N LEU A 173 6.21 14.83 -2.27
CA LEU A 173 6.68 15.75 -1.22
C LEU A 173 5.95 17.10 -1.30
N GLN A 174 5.73 17.62 -2.51
CA GLN A 174 4.98 18.86 -2.70
C GLN A 174 3.53 18.72 -2.20
N ARG A 175 2.87 17.61 -2.51
CA ARG A 175 1.46 17.40 -2.17
C ARG A 175 1.25 17.06 -0.70
N VAL A 176 2.12 16.25 -0.11
CA VAL A 176 1.96 15.85 1.29
C VAL A 176 2.21 16.99 2.25
N ARG A 177 3.05 17.96 1.89
CA ARG A 177 3.38 19.14 2.72
C ARG A 177 2.14 19.86 3.27
N GLY A 178 1.10 20.00 2.46
CA GLY A 178 -0.16 20.64 2.85
C GLY A 178 -1.01 19.83 3.85
N HIS A 179 -0.65 18.59 4.11
CA HIS A 179 -1.36 17.69 5.00
C HIS A 179 -0.61 17.39 6.29
N LEU A 180 0.68 17.73 6.37
CA LEU A 180 1.50 17.50 7.55
C LEU A 180 1.16 18.49 8.67
N ASP A 181 1.43 18.09 9.90
CA ASP A 181 1.44 19.02 11.01
C ASP A 181 2.48 20.12 10.74
N PRO A 182 2.22 21.38 11.12
CA PRO A 182 3.19 22.46 10.99
C PRO A 182 4.57 22.18 11.62
N ARG A 183 4.63 21.29 12.62
CA ARG A 183 5.88 20.84 13.23
C ARG A 183 6.73 19.98 12.29
N ASP A 184 6.07 19.20 11.43
CA ASP A 184 6.72 18.24 10.53
C ASP A 184 6.99 18.83 9.14
N ALA A 185 6.27 19.87 8.74
CA ALA A 185 6.45 20.53 7.44
C ALA A 185 7.90 20.98 7.15
N PRO A 186 8.70 21.46 8.14
CA PRO A 186 10.12 21.78 7.92
C PRO A 186 10.99 20.59 7.56
N LEU A 187 10.59 19.35 7.89
CA LEU A 187 11.34 18.14 7.55
C LEU A 187 11.40 17.89 6.03
N LEU A 188 10.50 18.53 5.27
CA LEU A 188 10.42 18.41 3.81
C LEU A 188 11.19 19.53 3.06
N CYS A 189 11.95 20.35 3.77
CA CYS A 189 12.72 21.46 3.18
C CYS A 189 14.14 21.08 2.81
#